data_96a44ea72b603cd6dedaa45f52bd180d
#
_entry.id   96a44ea72b603cd6dedaa45f52bd180d
#
_cell.length_a   1.000
_cell.length_b   1.000
_cell.length_c   1.000
_cell.angle_alpha   90.00
_cell.angle_beta   90.00
_cell.angle_gamma   90.00
#
_symmetry.space_group_name_H-M   'P 1'
#
loop_
_entity.id
_entity.type
_entity.pdbx_description
1 polymer ?
#
loop_
_entity_poly.entity_id
_entity_poly.type
_entity_poly.pdbx_seq_one_letter_code
_entity_poly.pdbx_strand_id
1 'polypeptide(L)'
;MNQFAPPRKSLGQNFLQDPNIINKIVAALNVQSDDTIIEIGPGRGALTELILPLAGQLHLVEFDRDLVRYWQHRSEAQTNLSVHAHDVLKFDFTQITHKANDPIKIIGNLPYNISSPVLFHLIQYAGSLKAQVVMLQKEVIERMVAKPGNKQYGRMSVVLQQRYAIEHLFNVPGKAFYPAPKVESAIARLTPLAKNALYLSLIHI
;
A
#
# COMPACT_ATOMS: atom_id res chain seq x y z
N MET A 1 20.43 -20.97 -5.51
CA MET A 1 20.75 -20.43 -4.17
C MET A 1 19.68 -19.42 -3.84
N ASN A 2 19.18 -19.41 -2.59
CA ASN A 2 18.13 -18.44 -2.19
C ASN A 2 18.78 -17.05 -2.15
N GLN A 3 18.41 -16.16 -3.06
CA GLN A 3 18.96 -14.82 -3.22
C GLN A 3 18.65 -13.89 -2.03
N PHE A 4 17.66 -14.25 -1.21
CA PHE A 4 17.20 -13.44 -0.09
C PHE A 4 17.45 -14.11 1.26
N ALA A 5 17.72 -13.29 2.28
CA ALA A 5 17.77 -13.71 3.67
C ALA A 5 16.42 -14.28 4.15
N PRO A 6 16.40 -15.10 5.20
CA PRO A 6 15.17 -15.59 5.81
C PRO A 6 14.26 -14.43 6.28
N PRO A 7 12.93 -14.62 6.30
CA PRO A 7 11.98 -13.60 6.75
C PRO A 7 12.27 -13.15 8.20
N ARG A 8 12.27 -11.83 8.43
CA ARG A 8 12.50 -11.23 9.75
C ARG A 8 11.18 -11.03 10.49
N LYS A 9 10.96 -11.82 11.56
CA LYS A 9 9.75 -11.71 12.41
C LYS A 9 9.60 -10.32 13.04
N SER A 10 10.72 -9.67 13.41
CA SER A 10 10.70 -8.33 13.99
C SER A 10 10.17 -7.25 13.04
N LEU A 11 10.23 -7.49 11.73
CA LEU A 11 9.69 -6.61 10.71
C LEU A 11 8.29 -7.04 10.22
N GLY A 12 7.72 -8.10 10.79
CA GLY A 12 6.39 -8.60 10.40
C GLY A 12 6.34 -9.12 8.96
N GLN A 13 7.47 -9.61 8.41
CA GLN A 13 7.57 -10.01 7.02
C GLN A 13 6.78 -11.28 6.72
N ASN A 14 5.78 -11.15 5.82
CA ASN A 14 5.04 -12.23 5.19
C ASN A 14 5.05 -11.95 3.68
N PHE A 15 5.86 -12.70 2.93
CA PHE A 15 6.04 -12.47 1.50
C PHE A 15 4.93 -13.14 0.70
N LEU A 16 4.21 -12.36 -0.09
CA LEU A 16 3.17 -12.86 -0.99
C LEU A 16 3.82 -13.69 -2.10
N GLN A 17 3.22 -14.86 -2.40
CA GLN A 17 3.76 -15.83 -3.36
C GLN A 17 2.72 -16.33 -4.37
N ASP A 18 1.42 -16.19 -4.09
CA ASP A 18 0.36 -16.67 -4.99
C ASP A 18 0.24 -15.75 -6.22
N PRO A 19 0.58 -16.23 -7.43
CA PRO A 19 0.58 -15.41 -8.63
C PRO A 19 -0.82 -14.92 -9.02
N ASN A 20 -1.87 -15.67 -8.72
CA ASN A 20 -3.24 -15.25 -9.03
C ASN A 20 -3.65 -14.06 -8.16
N ILE A 21 -3.26 -14.09 -6.87
CA ILE A 21 -3.51 -12.98 -5.95
C ILE A 21 -2.69 -11.76 -6.37
N ILE A 22 -1.40 -11.94 -6.69
CA ILE A 22 -0.50 -10.87 -7.16
C ILE A 22 -1.10 -10.17 -8.37
N ASN A 23 -1.51 -10.94 -9.40
CA ASN A 23 -2.13 -10.39 -10.62
C ASN A 23 -3.42 -9.61 -10.30
N LYS A 24 -4.28 -10.12 -9.40
CA LYS A 24 -5.51 -9.42 -8.99
C LYS A 24 -5.22 -8.09 -8.30
N ILE A 25 -4.18 -8.03 -7.46
CA ILE A 25 -3.78 -6.80 -6.76
C ILE A 25 -3.27 -5.75 -7.77
N VAL A 26 -2.41 -6.15 -8.70
CA VAL A 26 -1.89 -5.25 -9.74
C VAL A 26 -3.01 -4.77 -10.67
N ALA A 27 -3.92 -5.66 -11.07
CA ALA A 27 -5.11 -5.30 -11.84
C ALA A 27 -6.01 -4.30 -11.09
N ALA A 28 -6.16 -4.46 -9.77
CA ALA A 28 -6.93 -3.52 -8.94
C ALA A 28 -6.32 -2.11 -8.90
N LEU A 29 -5.01 -1.96 -9.05
CA LEU A 29 -4.35 -0.65 -9.14
C LEU A 29 -4.59 0.05 -10.48
N ASN A 30 -4.91 -0.70 -11.53
CA ASN A 30 -5.14 -0.19 -12.89
C ASN A 30 -4.00 0.72 -13.36
N VAL A 31 -2.79 0.14 -13.43
CA VAL A 31 -1.56 0.87 -13.79
C VAL A 31 -1.64 1.40 -15.22
N GLN A 32 -1.26 2.67 -15.41
CA GLN A 32 -1.10 3.31 -16.71
C GLN A 32 0.38 3.63 -16.93
N SER A 33 0.79 3.76 -18.20
CA SER A 33 2.19 3.96 -18.58
C SER A 33 2.79 5.32 -18.18
N ASP A 34 1.96 6.27 -17.78
CA ASP A 34 2.33 7.59 -17.26
C ASP A 34 2.20 7.72 -15.75
N ASP A 35 1.68 6.69 -15.08
CA ASP A 35 1.52 6.72 -13.62
C ASP A 35 2.87 6.81 -12.88
N THR A 36 2.91 7.66 -11.88
CA THR A 36 3.90 7.60 -10.79
C THR A 36 3.32 6.75 -9.65
N ILE A 37 4.00 5.67 -9.31
CA ILE A 37 3.55 4.71 -8.31
C ILE A 37 4.56 4.64 -7.16
N ILE A 38 4.05 4.58 -5.94
CA ILE A 38 4.86 4.28 -4.75
C ILE A 38 4.45 2.91 -4.21
N GLU A 39 5.39 1.99 -4.15
CA GLU A 39 5.23 0.71 -3.45
C GLU A 39 5.84 0.80 -2.05
N ILE A 40 5.02 0.55 -1.04
CA ILE A 40 5.44 0.50 0.36
C ILE A 40 5.75 -0.94 0.74
N GLY A 41 7.01 -1.20 1.11
CA GLY A 41 7.48 -2.53 1.47
C GLY A 41 7.47 -3.51 0.30
N PRO A 42 8.28 -3.28 -0.75
CA PRO A 42 8.35 -4.16 -1.92
C PRO A 42 8.74 -5.60 -1.56
N GLY A 43 9.43 -5.76 -0.45
CA GLY A 43 9.89 -7.07 -0.02
C GLY A 43 10.74 -7.74 -1.11
N ARG A 44 10.35 -8.96 -1.48
CA ARG A 44 11.03 -9.74 -2.53
C ARG A 44 10.54 -9.43 -3.95
N GLY A 45 9.69 -8.42 -4.13
CA GLY A 45 9.28 -7.93 -5.44
C GLY A 45 8.04 -8.55 -6.04
N ALA A 46 7.20 -9.20 -5.24
CA ALA A 46 6.01 -9.86 -5.75
C ALA A 46 5.08 -8.93 -6.58
N LEU A 47 4.92 -7.69 -6.17
CA LEU A 47 4.17 -6.69 -6.91
C LEU A 47 5.09 -5.87 -7.84
N THR A 48 6.28 -5.50 -7.35
CA THR A 48 7.28 -4.70 -8.06
C THR A 48 7.56 -5.22 -9.46
N GLU A 49 7.82 -6.53 -9.61
CA GLU A 49 8.20 -7.15 -10.89
C GLU A 49 7.10 -7.04 -11.95
N LEU A 50 5.83 -6.99 -11.54
CA LEU A 50 4.70 -6.81 -12.46
C LEU A 50 4.38 -5.33 -12.72
N ILE A 51 4.66 -4.44 -11.77
CA ILE A 51 4.34 -3.01 -11.89
C ILE A 51 5.42 -2.28 -12.69
N LEU A 52 6.70 -2.60 -12.44
CA LEU A 52 7.84 -1.91 -13.03
C LEU A 52 7.78 -1.78 -14.56
N PRO A 53 7.43 -2.83 -15.35
CA PRO A 53 7.33 -2.72 -16.80
C PRO A 53 6.11 -1.93 -17.30
N LEU A 54 5.14 -1.63 -16.40
CA LEU A 54 3.89 -0.97 -16.76
C LEU A 54 3.85 0.50 -16.38
N ALA A 55 4.55 0.89 -15.31
CA ALA A 55 4.50 2.23 -14.73
C ALA A 55 5.48 3.19 -15.40
N GLY A 56 5.13 4.47 -15.48
CA GLY A 56 6.03 5.54 -15.91
C GLY A 56 7.17 5.74 -14.92
N GLN A 57 6.86 5.79 -13.62
CA GLN A 57 7.83 5.85 -12.53
C GLN A 57 7.39 4.96 -11.38
N LEU A 58 8.31 4.17 -10.83
CA LEU A 58 8.08 3.35 -9.64
C LEU A 58 9.06 3.74 -8.54
N HIS A 59 8.52 4.12 -7.39
CA HIS A 59 9.28 4.44 -6.19
C HIS A 59 9.05 3.37 -5.14
N LEU A 60 10.12 2.76 -4.62
CA LEU A 60 10.06 1.76 -3.56
C LEU A 60 10.44 2.42 -2.23
N VAL A 61 9.61 2.31 -1.20
CA VAL A 61 9.93 2.71 0.17
C VAL A 61 10.16 1.45 1.00
N GLU A 62 11.42 1.18 1.35
CA GLU A 62 11.83 -0.05 2.04
C GLU A 62 12.70 0.28 3.26
N PHE A 63 12.48 -0.44 4.36
CA PHE A 63 13.21 -0.28 5.61
C PHE A 63 14.26 -1.37 5.85
N ASP A 64 14.05 -2.58 5.35
CA ASP A 64 14.99 -3.69 5.49
C ASP A 64 16.26 -3.44 4.66
N ARG A 65 17.39 -3.30 5.33
CA ARG A 65 18.69 -2.97 4.70
C ARG A 65 19.14 -3.98 3.64
N ASP A 66 18.78 -5.26 3.78
CA ASP A 66 19.18 -6.28 2.81
C ASP A 66 18.32 -6.17 1.54
N LEU A 67 17.01 -5.91 1.70
CA LEU A 67 16.12 -5.65 0.59
C LEU A 67 16.42 -4.32 -0.09
N VAL A 68 16.76 -3.27 0.68
CA VAL A 68 17.21 -1.99 0.13
C VAL A 68 18.43 -2.18 -0.79
N ARG A 69 19.46 -2.90 -0.33
CA ARG A 69 20.66 -3.17 -1.16
C ARG A 69 20.34 -3.92 -2.45
N TYR A 70 19.44 -4.90 -2.35
CA TYR A 70 18.98 -5.66 -3.51
C TYR A 70 18.29 -4.74 -4.53
N TRP A 71 17.35 -3.91 -4.07
CA TRP A 71 16.60 -3.02 -4.94
C TRP A 71 17.43 -1.87 -5.51
N GLN A 72 18.36 -1.33 -4.73
CA GLN A 72 19.33 -0.32 -5.21
C GLN A 72 20.18 -0.86 -6.37
N HIS A 73 20.73 -2.05 -6.22
CA HIS A 73 21.47 -2.68 -7.31
C HIS A 73 20.59 -2.93 -8.55
N ARG A 74 19.34 -3.34 -8.35
CA ARG A 74 18.39 -3.51 -9.46
C ARG A 74 18.04 -2.19 -10.14
N SER A 75 17.96 -1.10 -9.41
CA SER A 75 17.64 0.24 -9.94
C SER A 75 18.73 0.84 -10.83
N GLU A 76 19.98 0.40 -10.70
CA GLU A 76 21.09 0.85 -11.57
C GLU A 76 20.82 0.58 -13.06
N ALA A 77 20.09 -0.47 -13.38
CA ALA A 77 19.75 -0.87 -14.74
C ALA A 77 18.32 -0.41 -15.19
N GLN A 78 17.62 0.36 -14.37
CA GLN A 78 16.21 0.74 -14.58
C GLN A 78 16.04 2.26 -14.46
N THR A 79 15.69 2.93 -15.54
CA THR A 79 15.54 4.40 -15.56
C THR A 79 14.28 4.89 -14.86
N ASN A 80 13.28 4.02 -14.69
CA ASN A 80 11.99 4.33 -14.07
C ASN A 80 11.83 3.76 -12.66
N LEU A 81 12.93 3.30 -12.01
CA LEU A 81 12.91 2.75 -10.66
C LEU A 81 13.75 3.59 -9.69
N SER A 82 13.13 4.04 -8.60
CA SER A 82 13.81 4.76 -7.52
C SER A 82 13.62 4.02 -6.18
N VAL A 83 14.66 3.97 -5.35
CA VAL A 83 14.64 3.26 -4.06
C VAL A 83 14.91 4.22 -2.92
N HIS A 84 13.96 4.28 -1.97
CA HIS A 84 14.03 5.09 -0.76
C HIS A 84 14.25 4.18 0.45
N ALA A 85 15.48 4.18 0.98
CA ALA A 85 15.86 3.43 2.19
C ALA A 85 15.34 4.16 3.43
N HIS A 86 14.05 3.99 3.75
CA HIS A 86 13.39 4.80 4.77
C HIS A 86 12.29 4.05 5.53
N ASP A 87 12.07 4.45 6.81
CA ASP A 87 10.89 4.06 7.56
C ASP A 87 9.67 4.80 6.98
N VAL A 88 8.68 4.06 6.50
CA VAL A 88 7.47 4.62 5.89
C VAL A 88 6.73 5.59 6.81
N LEU A 89 6.78 5.40 8.13
CA LEU A 89 6.14 6.28 9.11
C LEU A 89 6.82 7.65 9.24
N LYS A 90 8.06 7.77 8.73
CA LYS A 90 8.86 9.00 8.75
C LYS A 90 9.12 9.53 7.34
N PHE A 91 8.66 8.81 6.32
CA PHE A 91 8.90 9.18 4.94
C PHE A 91 8.00 10.36 4.55
N ASP A 92 8.61 11.42 4.03
CA ASP A 92 7.89 12.56 3.49
C ASP A 92 7.54 12.31 2.02
N PHE A 93 6.29 11.96 1.77
CA PHE A 93 5.80 11.68 0.42
C PHE A 93 5.78 12.92 -0.49
N THR A 94 5.89 14.14 0.05
CA THR A 94 5.98 15.36 -0.78
C THR A 94 7.19 15.36 -1.69
N GLN A 95 8.27 14.67 -1.32
CA GLN A 95 9.48 14.50 -2.14
C GLN A 95 9.17 13.91 -3.54
N ILE A 96 8.09 13.12 -3.62
CA ILE A 96 7.64 12.48 -4.86
C ILE A 96 6.44 13.23 -5.41
N THR A 97 5.41 13.51 -4.59
CA THR A 97 4.16 14.12 -5.05
C THR A 97 4.33 15.49 -5.67
N HIS A 98 5.30 16.29 -5.20
CA HIS A 98 5.58 17.61 -5.77
C HIS A 98 6.30 17.56 -7.12
N LYS A 99 6.90 16.43 -7.47
CA LYS A 99 7.60 16.21 -8.74
C LYS A 99 6.72 15.53 -9.78
N ALA A 100 5.64 14.89 -9.34
CA ALA A 100 4.69 14.25 -10.22
C ALA A 100 3.76 15.30 -10.85
N ASN A 101 3.58 15.24 -12.16
CA ASN A 101 2.63 16.11 -12.87
C ASN A 101 1.18 15.80 -12.51
N ASP A 102 0.91 14.54 -12.13
CA ASP A 102 -0.41 14.00 -11.80
C ASP A 102 -0.42 13.38 -10.41
N PRO A 103 -1.62 13.23 -9.78
CA PRO A 103 -1.75 12.52 -8.52
C PRO A 103 -1.24 11.09 -8.62
N ILE A 104 -0.46 10.68 -7.62
CA ILE A 104 0.24 9.40 -7.57
C ILE A 104 -0.65 8.25 -7.06
N LYS A 105 -0.26 7.02 -7.39
CA LYS A 105 -0.86 5.81 -6.82
C LYS A 105 0.05 5.19 -5.77
N ILE A 106 -0.56 4.58 -4.74
CA ILE A 106 0.17 3.83 -3.71
C ILE A 106 -0.28 2.37 -3.75
N ILE A 107 0.69 1.46 -3.59
CA ILE A 107 0.44 0.04 -3.44
C ILE A 107 1.33 -0.51 -2.32
N GLY A 108 0.89 -1.57 -1.65
CA GLY A 108 1.75 -2.26 -0.70
C GLY A 108 1.07 -3.39 0.06
N ASN A 109 1.89 -4.38 0.42
CA ASN A 109 1.57 -5.36 1.44
C ASN A 109 2.07 -4.84 2.78
N LEU A 110 1.24 -4.08 3.50
CA LEU A 110 1.67 -3.36 4.69
C LEU A 110 1.93 -4.31 5.88
N PRO A 111 3.05 -4.15 6.60
CA PRO A 111 3.30 -4.94 7.82
C PRO A 111 2.17 -4.71 8.84
N TYR A 112 1.63 -5.80 9.40
CA TYR A 112 0.42 -5.74 10.24
C TYR A 112 0.59 -4.90 11.51
N ASN A 113 1.78 -4.90 12.08
CA ASN A 113 2.10 -4.15 13.30
C ASN A 113 2.10 -2.63 13.13
N ILE A 114 2.22 -2.14 11.89
CA ILE A 114 2.24 -0.70 11.59
C ILE A 114 1.13 -0.26 10.62
N SER A 115 0.21 -1.15 10.24
CA SER A 115 -0.86 -0.87 9.26
C SER A 115 -1.65 0.40 9.58
N SER A 116 -2.17 0.50 10.80
CA SER A 116 -2.97 1.67 11.21
C SER A 116 -2.15 2.96 11.24
N PRO A 117 -0.94 3.01 11.84
CA PRO A 117 -0.06 4.18 11.74
C PRO A 117 0.23 4.61 10.30
N VAL A 118 0.51 3.67 9.39
CA VAL A 118 0.77 3.99 7.97
C VAL A 118 -0.45 4.60 7.32
N LEU A 119 -1.66 4.05 7.52
CA LEU A 119 -2.89 4.61 6.98
C LEU A 119 -3.14 6.05 7.47
N PHE A 120 -2.92 6.31 8.77
CA PHE A 120 -3.05 7.66 9.33
C PHE A 120 -1.96 8.61 8.82
N HIS A 121 -0.75 8.12 8.58
CA HIS A 121 0.31 8.93 7.96
C HIS A 121 -0.06 9.31 6.51
N LEU A 122 -0.60 8.39 5.71
CA LEU A 122 -0.99 8.62 4.32
C LEU A 122 -2.17 9.59 4.15
N ILE A 123 -3.03 9.75 5.15
CA ILE A 123 -4.15 10.71 5.10
C ILE A 123 -3.67 12.14 4.81
N GLN A 124 -2.51 12.53 5.33
CA GLN A 124 -1.95 13.86 5.16
C GLN A 124 -1.68 14.19 3.68
N TYR A 125 -1.45 13.17 2.88
CA TYR A 125 -1.12 13.27 1.46
C TYR A 125 -2.30 12.96 0.54
N ALA A 126 -3.51 12.74 1.09
CA ALA A 126 -4.68 12.34 0.31
C ALA A 126 -4.97 13.24 -0.90
N GLY A 127 -4.70 14.55 -0.78
CA GLY A 127 -4.90 15.52 -1.86
C GLY A 127 -3.95 15.36 -3.06
N SER A 128 -2.88 14.60 -2.90
CA SER A 128 -1.88 14.31 -3.94
C SER A 128 -1.95 12.86 -4.42
N LEU A 129 -2.95 12.10 -3.95
CA LEU A 129 -3.12 10.69 -4.32
C LEU A 129 -4.29 10.52 -5.29
N LYS A 130 -4.13 9.61 -6.26
CA LYS A 130 -5.17 9.15 -7.18
C LYS A 130 -5.90 7.94 -6.63
N ALA A 131 -5.16 6.98 -6.10
CA ALA A 131 -5.68 5.76 -5.49
C ALA A 131 -4.62 5.10 -4.60
N GLN A 132 -5.08 4.29 -3.66
CA GLN A 132 -4.25 3.38 -2.90
C GLN A 132 -4.84 1.97 -2.97
N VAL A 133 -4.02 0.96 -3.23
CA VAL A 133 -4.39 -0.45 -3.13
C VAL A 133 -3.49 -1.09 -2.10
N VAL A 134 -4.06 -1.43 -0.95
CA VAL A 134 -3.29 -1.93 0.19
C VAL A 134 -3.80 -3.28 0.66
N MET A 135 -2.84 -4.14 1.04
CA MET A 135 -3.12 -5.40 1.71
C MET A 135 -2.88 -5.24 3.20
N LEU A 136 -3.87 -5.62 3.99
CA LEU A 136 -3.91 -5.49 5.44
C LEU A 136 -4.53 -6.75 6.06
N GLN A 137 -4.49 -6.86 7.40
CA GLN A 137 -5.34 -7.83 8.09
C GLN A 137 -6.81 -7.56 7.76
N LYS A 138 -7.57 -8.61 7.51
CA LYS A 138 -9.01 -8.56 7.18
C LYS A 138 -9.80 -7.72 8.19
N GLU A 139 -9.55 -7.93 9.49
CA GLU A 139 -10.19 -7.18 10.56
C GLU A 139 -9.96 -5.66 10.45
N VAL A 140 -8.77 -5.23 10.02
CA VAL A 140 -8.47 -3.81 9.81
C VAL A 140 -9.33 -3.24 8.69
N ILE A 141 -9.44 -3.95 7.56
CA ILE A 141 -10.27 -3.52 6.44
C ILE A 141 -11.75 -3.51 6.82
N GLU A 142 -12.24 -4.50 7.56
CA GLU A 142 -13.61 -4.52 8.06
C GLU A 142 -13.93 -3.29 8.92
N ARG A 143 -12.99 -2.85 9.76
CA ARG A 143 -13.10 -1.60 10.51
C ARG A 143 -13.07 -0.37 9.60
N MET A 144 -12.23 -0.37 8.57
CA MET A 144 -12.13 0.76 7.62
C MET A 144 -13.45 0.99 6.87
N VAL A 145 -14.15 -0.08 6.46
CA VAL A 145 -15.39 -0.01 5.67
C VAL A 145 -16.66 -0.04 6.52
N ALA A 146 -16.55 -0.20 7.84
CA ALA A 146 -17.69 -0.28 8.75
C ALA A 146 -18.56 0.98 8.65
N LYS A 147 -19.90 0.79 8.71
CA LYS A 147 -20.90 1.88 8.71
C LYS A 147 -21.38 2.17 10.13
N PRO A 148 -21.93 3.36 10.40
CA PRO A 148 -22.59 3.66 11.67
C PRO A 148 -23.59 2.57 12.07
N GLY A 149 -23.61 2.20 13.36
CA GLY A 149 -24.42 1.09 13.88
C GLY A 149 -23.74 -0.28 13.85
N ASN A 150 -22.64 -0.46 13.14
CA ASN A 150 -21.82 -1.67 13.19
C ASN A 150 -20.88 -1.63 14.40
N LYS A 151 -20.69 -2.77 15.09
CA LYS A 151 -19.75 -2.88 16.24
C LYS A 151 -18.29 -2.56 15.89
N GLN A 152 -17.91 -2.71 14.65
CA GLN A 152 -16.55 -2.39 14.16
C GLN A 152 -16.38 -0.90 13.79
N TYR A 153 -17.49 -0.13 13.73
CA TYR A 153 -17.44 1.29 13.43
C TYR A 153 -16.79 2.07 14.58
N GLY A 154 -15.75 2.81 14.26
CA GLY A 154 -14.99 3.55 15.26
C GLY A 154 -14.06 4.60 14.64
N ARG A 155 -13.08 5.04 15.42
CA ARG A 155 -12.15 6.11 15.02
C ARG A 155 -11.56 5.89 13.61
N MET A 156 -11.15 4.65 13.30
CA MET A 156 -10.55 4.34 12.00
C MET A 156 -11.56 4.55 10.86
N SER A 157 -12.79 4.04 11.01
CA SER A 157 -13.85 4.22 10.03
C SER A 157 -14.12 5.72 9.78
N VAL A 158 -14.33 6.49 10.85
CA VAL A 158 -14.65 7.91 10.77
C VAL A 158 -13.53 8.68 10.06
N VAL A 159 -12.29 8.55 10.53
CA VAL A 159 -11.17 9.35 10.04
C VAL A 159 -10.82 9.01 8.60
N LEU A 160 -10.81 7.72 8.23
CA LEU A 160 -10.47 7.33 6.86
C LEU A 160 -11.60 7.66 5.88
N GLN A 161 -12.86 7.40 6.23
CA GLN A 161 -14.00 7.65 5.36
C GLN A 161 -14.29 9.16 5.15
N GLN A 162 -13.75 10.03 5.99
CA GLN A 162 -13.78 11.48 5.73
C GLN A 162 -12.88 11.89 4.55
N ARG A 163 -11.88 11.09 4.20
CA ARG A 163 -10.88 11.42 3.18
C ARG A 163 -10.96 10.50 1.96
N TYR A 164 -11.50 9.30 2.13
CA TYR A 164 -11.48 8.26 1.11
C TYR A 164 -12.84 7.56 0.97
N ALA A 165 -13.23 7.27 -0.27
CA ALA A 165 -14.11 6.17 -0.57
C ALA A 165 -13.29 4.88 -0.43
N ILE A 166 -13.76 3.93 0.39
CA ILE A 166 -13.01 2.72 0.73
C ILE A 166 -13.82 1.50 0.28
N GLU A 167 -13.17 0.66 -0.51
CA GLU A 167 -13.74 -0.59 -1.02
C GLU A 167 -12.95 -1.79 -0.48
N HIS A 168 -13.64 -2.76 0.11
CA HIS A 168 -13.08 -4.08 0.37
C HIS A 168 -13.18 -4.88 -0.93
N LEU A 169 -12.05 -5.19 -1.55
CA LEU A 169 -12.04 -5.85 -2.87
C LEU A 169 -12.19 -7.37 -2.75
N PHE A 170 -11.28 -8.01 -2.01
CA PHE A 170 -11.31 -9.47 -1.80
C PHE A 170 -10.41 -9.89 -0.63
N ASN A 171 -10.68 -11.10 -0.11
CA ASN A 171 -9.87 -11.72 0.95
C ASN A 171 -8.68 -12.48 0.36
N VAL A 172 -7.58 -12.55 1.14
CA VAL A 172 -6.35 -13.25 0.79
C VAL A 172 -6.05 -14.28 1.87
N PRO A 173 -6.08 -15.59 1.54
CA PRO A 173 -5.84 -16.65 2.51
C PRO A 173 -4.36 -16.68 2.93
N GLY A 174 -4.10 -17.12 4.16
CA GLY A 174 -2.73 -17.20 4.71
C GLY A 174 -1.77 -18.05 3.88
N LYS A 175 -2.26 -19.09 3.19
CA LYS A 175 -1.46 -19.95 2.29
C LYS A 175 -0.84 -19.20 1.10
N ALA A 176 -1.33 -17.99 0.78
CA ALA A 176 -0.76 -17.17 -0.28
C ALA A 176 0.60 -16.53 0.11
N PHE A 177 1.04 -16.69 1.36
CA PHE A 177 2.26 -16.08 1.90
C PHE A 177 3.29 -17.09 2.40
N TYR A 178 4.54 -16.62 2.47
CA TYR A 178 5.61 -17.31 3.18
C TYR A 178 6.39 -16.32 4.08
N PRO A 179 6.50 -16.58 5.39
CA PRO A 179 5.70 -17.56 6.14
C PRO A 179 4.21 -17.20 6.12
N ALA A 180 3.34 -18.18 6.32
CA ALA A 180 1.91 -17.94 6.39
C ALA A 180 1.56 -17.14 7.66
N PRO A 181 0.82 -16.03 7.56
CA PRO A 181 0.34 -15.29 8.72
C PRO A 181 -0.72 -16.10 9.49
N LYS A 182 -0.87 -15.79 10.79
CA LYS A 182 -1.86 -16.43 11.66
C LYS A 182 -3.31 -15.94 11.42
N VAL A 183 -3.47 -14.86 10.68
CA VAL A 183 -4.74 -14.18 10.43
C VAL A 183 -4.97 -14.02 8.93
N GLU A 184 -6.22 -13.95 8.50
CA GLU A 184 -6.55 -13.64 7.11
C GLU A 184 -6.20 -12.22 6.77
N SER A 185 -5.80 -12.03 5.53
CA SER A 185 -5.58 -10.72 4.93
C SER A 185 -6.73 -10.37 3.98
N ALA A 186 -6.81 -9.11 3.61
CA ALA A 186 -7.69 -8.65 2.57
C ALA A 186 -7.06 -7.47 1.82
N ILE A 187 -7.65 -7.15 0.67
CA ILE A 187 -7.25 -6.02 -0.16
C ILE A 187 -8.34 -4.95 -0.06
N ALA A 188 -7.90 -3.72 0.18
CA ALA A 188 -8.75 -2.54 0.06
C ALA A 188 -8.23 -1.59 -1.01
N ARG A 189 -9.17 -0.93 -1.70
CA ARG A 189 -8.92 0.27 -2.48
C ARG A 189 -9.40 1.49 -1.70
N LEU A 190 -8.57 2.52 -1.64
CA LEU A 190 -8.91 3.82 -1.09
C LEU A 190 -8.79 4.86 -2.21
N THR A 191 -9.90 5.51 -2.55
CA THR A 191 -9.93 6.58 -3.54
C THR A 191 -10.18 7.89 -2.81
N PRO A 192 -9.29 8.91 -2.93
CA PRO A 192 -9.50 10.20 -2.28
C PRO A 192 -10.80 10.85 -2.71
N LEU A 193 -11.53 11.40 -1.75
CA LEU A 193 -12.76 12.16 -2.02
C LEU A 193 -12.40 13.55 -2.56
N ALA A 194 -13.22 14.03 -3.50
CA ALA A 194 -13.08 15.41 -3.99
C ALA A 194 -13.23 16.41 -2.82
N LYS A 195 -12.47 17.52 -2.88
CA LYS A 195 -12.46 18.54 -1.81
C LYS A 195 -13.86 18.99 -1.39
N ASN A 196 -14.80 19.07 -2.33
CA ASN A 196 -16.18 19.49 -2.07
C ASN A 196 -17.01 18.44 -1.31
N ALA A 197 -16.64 17.14 -1.36
CA ALA A 197 -17.33 16.10 -0.64
C ALA A 197 -16.99 16.08 0.87
N LEU A 198 -15.87 16.68 1.26
CA LEU A 198 -15.41 16.75 2.66
C LEU A 198 -16.34 17.56 3.58
N TYR A 199 -17.07 18.54 3.04
CA TYR A 199 -17.97 19.41 3.83
C TYR A 199 -19.36 18.79 4.06
N LEU A 200 -19.79 17.88 3.19
CA LEU A 200 -21.13 17.27 3.29
C LEU A 200 -21.19 16.14 4.35
N SER A 201 -20.07 15.50 4.67
CA SER A 201 -20.05 14.42 5.67
C SER A 201 -20.07 14.92 7.12
N LEU A 202 -19.71 16.18 7.38
CA LEU A 202 -19.71 16.76 8.73
C LEU A 202 -21.08 17.27 9.20
N ILE A 203 -22.08 17.35 8.28
CA ILE A 203 -23.43 17.86 8.58
C ILE A 203 -24.36 16.75 9.07
N HIS A 204 -23.94 15.48 8.99
CA HIS A 204 -24.77 14.32 9.33
C HIS A 204 -24.24 13.51 10.55
N ILE A 205 -23.41 14.11 11.40
CA ILE A 205 -23.02 13.51 12.70
C ILE A 205 -23.81 14.18 13.82
#